data_3797c26a36ca354ac640a6a0ec0c39df
#
_entry.id   3797c26a36ca354ac640a6a0ec0c39df
#
_cell.length_a   1.000
_cell.length_b   1.000
_cell.length_c   1.000
_cell.angle_alpha   90.00
_cell.angle_beta   90.00
_cell.angle_gamma   90.00
#
_symmetry.space_group_name_H-M   'P 1'
#
loop_
_entity.id
_entity.type
_entity.pdbx_description
1 polymer ?
#
loop_
_entity_poly.entity_id
_entity_poly.type
_entity_poly.pdbx_seq_one_letter_code
_entity_poly.pdbx_strand_id
1 'polypeptide(L)'
;MFKAMEVYLVTNGNGLEAIEFYKNALGATVEQVNLFKDFLPDCPAELENYVMNAQFRLPNGQRFMLSDNNPEMPYSVGDNITVALITDDAETAEDFYDKLSVDAKAINMELQAVPWSPAYGNVTDKFGITWQFNAEVEGYGAEYYAEEN
;
A
#
# COMPACT_ATOMS: atom_id res chain seq x y z
N MET A 1 14.20 -19.90 10.92
CA MET A 1 13.87 -18.70 11.69
C MET A 1 12.92 -17.82 10.89
N PHE A 2 11.87 -17.34 11.54
CA PHE A 2 10.94 -16.38 10.95
C PHE A 2 11.65 -15.02 10.75
N LYS A 3 11.56 -14.41 9.57
CA LYS A 3 12.26 -13.17 9.23
C LYS A 3 11.38 -11.94 9.26
N ALA A 4 10.21 -12.01 8.64
CA ALA A 4 9.34 -10.83 8.53
C ALA A 4 7.95 -11.23 8.03
N MET A 5 6.97 -10.41 8.38
CA MET A 5 5.67 -10.39 7.72
C MET A 5 5.59 -9.09 6.92
N GLU A 6 5.49 -9.20 5.62
CA GLU A 6 5.53 -8.05 4.72
C GLU A 6 4.25 -7.95 3.91
N VAL A 7 3.88 -6.72 3.56
CA VAL A 7 2.78 -6.46 2.63
C VAL A 7 3.23 -6.82 1.22
N TYR A 8 2.40 -7.58 0.53
CA TYR A 8 2.60 -7.93 -0.87
C TYR A 8 1.33 -7.59 -1.65
N LEU A 9 1.39 -6.56 -2.47
CA LEU A 9 0.26 -6.08 -3.26
C LEU A 9 0.20 -6.83 -4.59
N VAL A 10 -1.02 -7.14 -5.04
CA VAL A 10 -1.21 -7.79 -6.34
C VAL A 10 -2.09 -6.90 -7.21
N THR A 11 -1.57 -6.55 -8.37
CA THR A 11 -2.27 -5.80 -9.42
C THR A 11 -2.63 -6.73 -10.58
N ASN A 12 -3.41 -6.27 -11.52
CA ASN A 12 -3.91 -7.10 -12.61
C ASN A 12 -3.56 -6.51 -13.99
N GLY A 13 -2.27 -6.43 -14.28
CA GLY A 13 -1.75 -5.91 -15.54
C GLY A 13 -1.36 -4.43 -15.51
N ASN A 14 -1.69 -3.71 -14.46
CA ASN A 14 -1.39 -2.29 -14.27
C ASN A 14 -0.31 -2.04 -13.22
N GLY A 15 0.59 -3.02 -13.01
CA GLY A 15 1.62 -2.96 -11.99
C GLY A 15 2.62 -1.83 -12.17
N LEU A 16 3.04 -1.52 -13.41
CA LEU A 16 3.98 -0.41 -13.66
C LEU A 16 3.37 0.94 -13.25
N GLU A 17 2.09 1.17 -13.53
CA GLU A 17 1.38 2.36 -13.07
C GLU A 17 1.30 2.40 -11.53
N ALA A 18 0.99 1.26 -10.92
CA ALA A 18 0.91 1.13 -9.47
C ALA A 18 2.26 1.41 -8.78
N ILE A 19 3.36 0.99 -9.37
CA ILE A 19 4.70 1.26 -8.85
C ILE A 19 4.93 2.77 -8.70
N GLU A 20 4.66 3.54 -9.74
CA GLU A 20 4.83 4.99 -9.69
C GLU A 20 3.86 5.65 -8.69
N PHE A 21 2.62 5.18 -8.66
CA PHE A 21 1.62 5.67 -7.72
C PHE A 21 2.05 5.48 -6.26
N TYR A 22 2.43 4.25 -5.89
CA TYR A 22 2.83 3.95 -4.50
C TYR A 22 4.18 4.56 -4.12
N LYS A 23 5.13 4.60 -5.06
CA LYS A 23 6.39 5.31 -4.86
C LYS A 23 6.14 6.75 -4.42
N ASN A 24 5.30 7.46 -5.15
CA ASN A 24 5.00 8.87 -4.88
C ASN A 24 4.13 9.04 -3.62
N ALA A 25 3.09 8.22 -3.47
CA ALA A 25 2.16 8.34 -2.35
C ALA A 25 2.81 8.01 -1.00
N LEU A 26 3.68 7.02 -0.97
CA LEU A 26 4.30 6.52 0.27
C LEU A 26 5.72 7.06 0.51
N GLY A 27 6.26 7.86 -0.42
CA GLY A 27 7.63 8.32 -0.34
C GLY A 27 8.65 7.19 -0.39
N ALA A 28 8.31 6.09 -1.07
CA ALA A 28 9.13 4.89 -1.12
C ALA A 28 10.23 5.00 -2.17
N THR A 29 11.33 4.27 -1.93
CA THR A 29 12.35 4.00 -2.93
C THR A 29 12.04 2.69 -3.63
N VAL A 30 12.03 2.67 -4.96
CA VAL A 30 11.92 1.45 -5.74
C VAL A 30 13.32 0.83 -5.85
N GLU A 31 13.52 -0.31 -5.21
CA GLU A 31 14.84 -0.96 -5.17
C GLU A 31 15.06 -1.92 -6.35
N GLN A 32 13.98 -2.56 -6.81
CA GLN A 32 14.07 -3.53 -7.89
C GLN A 32 12.73 -3.66 -8.60
N VAL A 33 12.78 -3.80 -9.93
CA VAL A 33 11.62 -4.14 -10.77
C VAL A 33 12.05 -5.23 -11.75
N ASN A 34 11.36 -6.36 -11.72
CA ASN A 34 11.53 -7.45 -12.68
C ASN A 34 10.23 -7.63 -13.45
N LEU A 35 10.33 -7.73 -14.77
CA LEU A 35 9.18 -7.91 -15.65
C LEU A 35 9.06 -9.37 -16.11
N PHE A 36 7.87 -9.76 -16.55
CA PHE A 36 7.62 -11.12 -17.05
C PHE A 36 8.57 -11.49 -18.19
N LYS A 37 8.83 -10.57 -19.13
CA LYS A 37 9.77 -10.80 -20.23
C LYS A 37 11.18 -11.16 -19.81
N ASP A 38 11.59 -10.75 -18.59
CA ASP A 38 12.93 -11.00 -18.09
C ASP A 38 13.10 -12.45 -17.60
N PHE A 39 11.99 -13.16 -17.36
CA PHE A 39 11.98 -14.50 -16.76
C PHE A 39 11.33 -15.57 -17.62
N LEU A 40 10.51 -15.19 -18.60
CA LEU A 40 9.81 -16.12 -19.47
C LEU A 40 10.48 -16.11 -20.86
N PRO A 41 11.12 -17.24 -21.29
CA PRO A 41 11.85 -17.28 -22.56
C PRO A 41 11.01 -16.90 -23.77
N ASP A 42 9.76 -17.35 -23.82
CA ASP A 42 8.83 -17.07 -24.90
C ASP A 42 7.65 -16.24 -24.39
N CYS A 43 7.93 -15.15 -23.69
CA CYS A 43 6.90 -14.31 -23.10
C CYS A 43 5.96 -13.76 -24.19
N PRO A 44 4.64 -14.00 -24.08
CA PRO A 44 3.67 -13.37 -24.97
C PRO A 44 3.80 -11.84 -24.94
N ALA A 45 3.64 -11.20 -26.09
CA ALA A 45 3.81 -9.74 -26.20
C ALA A 45 2.91 -8.96 -25.23
N GLU A 46 1.69 -9.42 -24.98
CA GLU A 46 0.73 -8.80 -24.08
C GLU A 46 1.14 -8.89 -22.58
N LEU A 47 2.08 -9.77 -22.23
CA LEU A 47 2.56 -9.95 -20.86
C LEU A 47 3.95 -9.37 -20.62
N GLU A 48 4.64 -8.88 -21.65
CA GLU A 48 6.04 -8.45 -21.55
C GLU A 48 6.27 -7.43 -20.44
N ASN A 49 5.35 -6.50 -20.26
CA ASN A 49 5.45 -5.42 -19.29
C ASN A 49 4.68 -5.68 -18.00
N TYR A 50 4.18 -6.89 -17.78
CA TYR A 50 3.64 -7.30 -16.49
C TYR A 50 4.77 -7.38 -15.48
N VAL A 51 4.49 -6.91 -14.28
CA VAL A 51 5.47 -6.91 -13.19
C VAL A 51 5.52 -8.29 -12.55
N MET A 52 6.67 -8.95 -12.67
CA MET A 52 6.94 -10.22 -12.01
C MET A 52 7.17 -10.02 -10.50
N ASN A 53 7.93 -8.99 -10.14
CA ASN A 53 8.15 -8.58 -8.77
C ASN A 53 8.73 -7.16 -8.74
N ALA A 54 8.20 -6.33 -7.89
CA ALA A 54 8.78 -5.04 -7.55
C ALA A 54 9.01 -4.96 -6.04
N GLN A 55 10.14 -4.38 -5.64
CA GLN A 55 10.50 -4.22 -4.25
C GLN A 55 10.68 -2.74 -3.91
N PHE A 56 10.07 -2.34 -2.82
CA PHE A 56 10.06 -0.98 -2.32
C PHE A 56 10.65 -0.91 -0.92
N ARG A 57 11.31 0.20 -0.62
CA ARG A 57 11.75 0.53 0.72
C ARG A 57 11.06 1.80 1.20
N LEU A 58 10.34 1.70 2.31
CA LEU A 58 9.69 2.85 2.96
C LEU A 58 10.74 3.69 3.72
N PRO A 59 10.44 4.97 4.00
CA PRO A 59 11.36 5.83 4.76
C PRO A 59 11.75 5.27 6.14
N ASN A 60 10.87 4.48 6.77
CA ASN A 60 11.15 3.82 8.05
C ASN A 60 11.99 2.54 7.92
N GLY A 61 12.40 2.16 6.70
CA GLY A 61 13.20 0.98 6.43
C GLY A 61 12.41 -0.30 6.16
N GLN A 62 11.10 -0.30 6.30
CA GLN A 62 10.27 -1.47 5.96
C GLN A 62 10.24 -1.70 4.46
N ARG A 63 10.20 -2.97 4.08
CA ARG A 63 10.00 -3.39 2.69
C ARG A 63 8.54 -3.74 2.46
N PHE A 64 8.03 -3.42 1.28
CA PHE A 64 6.84 -4.07 0.73
C PHE A 64 7.09 -4.41 -0.74
N MET A 65 6.24 -5.22 -1.30
CA MET A 65 6.42 -5.74 -2.66
C MET A 65 5.12 -5.67 -3.45
N LEU A 66 5.26 -5.81 -4.77
CA LEU A 66 4.13 -5.80 -5.69
C LEU A 66 4.43 -6.71 -6.88
N SER A 67 3.40 -7.38 -7.37
CA SER A 67 3.45 -8.04 -8.68
C SER A 67 2.09 -7.99 -9.37
N ASP A 68 2.11 -8.14 -10.69
CA ASP A 68 0.89 -8.39 -11.45
C ASP A 68 0.46 -9.86 -11.32
N ASN A 69 -0.86 -10.06 -11.25
CA ASN A 69 -1.44 -11.39 -11.36
C ASN A 69 -1.11 -12.01 -12.73
N ASN A 70 -0.73 -13.26 -12.74
CA ASN A 70 -0.66 -14.02 -13.98
C ASN A 70 -2.10 -14.23 -14.51
N PRO A 71 -2.43 -13.78 -15.75
CA PRO A 71 -3.79 -13.89 -16.29
C PRO A 71 -4.36 -15.30 -16.30
N GLU A 72 -3.52 -16.33 -16.27
CA GLU A 72 -3.96 -17.73 -16.17
C GLU A 72 -4.48 -18.12 -14.80
N MET A 73 -4.22 -17.28 -13.78
CA MET A 73 -4.65 -17.50 -12.40
C MET A 73 -5.89 -16.67 -12.08
N PRO A 74 -6.81 -17.20 -11.23
CA PRO A 74 -7.95 -16.40 -10.78
C PRO A 74 -7.50 -15.15 -10.03
N TYR A 75 -8.22 -14.04 -10.23
CA TYR A 75 -7.96 -12.79 -9.54
C TYR A 75 -9.27 -12.20 -9.03
N SER A 76 -9.27 -11.79 -7.76
CA SER A 76 -10.39 -11.04 -7.18
C SER A 76 -9.88 -10.04 -6.15
N VAL A 77 -10.56 -8.90 -6.07
CA VAL A 77 -10.30 -7.87 -5.06
C VAL A 77 -11.21 -8.12 -3.87
N GLY A 78 -10.63 -8.19 -2.67
CA GLY A 78 -11.36 -8.36 -1.42
C GLY A 78 -11.24 -7.12 -0.53
N ASP A 79 -11.99 -7.11 0.58
CA ASP A 79 -12.06 -5.98 1.50
C ASP A 79 -11.88 -6.37 2.98
N ASN A 80 -11.56 -7.62 3.24
CA ASN A 80 -11.41 -8.14 4.60
C ASN A 80 -9.98 -8.05 5.16
N ILE A 81 -9.01 -7.54 4.39
CA ILE A 81 -7.67 -7.20 4.84
C ILE A 81 -7.39 -5.78 4.39
N THR A 82 -6.93 -4.95 5.31
CA THR A 82 -6.54 -3.57 5.03
C THR A 82 -5.09 -3.32 5.45
N VAL A 83 -4.46 -2.32 4.84
CA VAL A 83 -3.12 -1.89 5.24
C VAL A 83 -3.25 -0.63 6.07
N ALA A 84 -2.78 -0.67 7.30
CA ALA A 84 -2.79 0.49 8.18
C ALA A 84 -1.46 1.25 8.09
N LEU A 85 -1.55 2.54 7.77
CA LEU A 85 -0.43 3.47 7.83
C LEU A 85 -0.52 4.23 9.15
N ILE A 86 0.43 3.95 10.03
CA ILE A 86 0.51 4.56 11.34
C ILE A 86 1.53 5.69 11.28
N THR A 87 1.12 6.88 11.72
CA THR A 87 2.00 8.06 11.74
C THR A 87 2.08 8.62 13.17
N ASP A 88 3.09 9.39 13.45
CA ASP A 88 3.24 10.05 14.74
C ASP A 88 2.71 11.49 14.77
N ASP A 89 2.16 11.95 13.64
CA ASP A 89 1.53 13.25 13.50
C ASP A 89 0.38 13.20 12.49
N ALA A 90 -0.53 14.19 12.59
CA ALA A 90 -1.69 14.30 11.72
C ALA A 90 -1.33 14.75 10.30
N GLU A 91 -0.30 15.58 10.15
CA GLU A 91 0.12 16.14 8.84
C GLU A 91 0.62 15.02 7.91
N THR A 92 1.41 14.10 8.43
CA THR A 92 1.88 12.93 7.66
C THR A 92 0.72 12.02 7.25
N ALA A 93 -0.26 11.82 8.15
CA ALA A 93 -1.46 11.04 7.83
C ALA A 93 -2.28 11.72 6.73
N GLU A 94 -2.42 13.04 6.78
CA GLU A 94 -3.12 13.84 5.75
C GLU A 94 -2.42 13.73 4.38
N ASP A 95 -1.09 13.81 4.36
CA ASP A 95 -0.30 13.67 3.13
C ASP A 95 -0.52 12.31 2.47
N PHE A 96 -0.47 11.22 3.24
CA PHE A 96 -0.79 9.89 2.74
C PHE A 96 -2.22 9.79 2.23
N TYR A 97 -3.17 10.30 3.01
CA TYR A 97 -4.59 10.27 2.66
C TYR A 97 -4.84 11.00 1.33
N ASP A 98 -4.31 12.21 1.17
CA ASP A 98 -4.51 13.01 -0.03
C ASP A 98 -3.97 12.30 -1.26
N LYS A 99 -2.76 11.74 -1.17
CA LYS A 99 -2.12 11.07 -2.30
C LYS A 99 -2.77 9.75 -2.68
N LEU A 100 -3.13 8.93 -1.69
CA LEU A 100 -3.79 7.63 -1.93
C LEU A 100 -5.25 7.78 -2.33
N SER A 101 -5.86 8.94 -2.08
CA SER A 101 -7.25 9.23 -2.45
C SER A 101 -7.40 9.64 -3.91
N VAL A 102 -6.32 9.92 -4.63
CA VAL A 102 -6.38 10.32 -6.04
C VAL A 102 -7.01 9.20 -6.88
N ASP A 103 -8.11 9.51 -7.55
CA ASP A 103 -8.89 8.55 -8.34
C ASP A 103 -9.32 7.31 -7.55
N ALA A 104 -9.49 7.44 -6.24
CA ALA A 104 -9.88 6.34 -5.37
C ALA A 104 -11.20 5.72 -5.78
N LYS A 105 -11.32 4.41 -5.64
CA LYS A 105 -12.56 3.69 -5.88
C LYS A 105 -13.61 4.03 -4.82
N ALA A 106 -13.19 4.29 -3.57
CA ALA A 106 -14.09 4.69 -2.49
C ALA A 106 -13.34 5.44 -1.40
N ILE A 107 -13.95 6.50 -0.89
CA ILE A 107 -13.58 7.12 0.38
C ILE A 107 -14.52 6.51 1.42
N ASN A 108 -14.05 5.48 2.12
CA ASN A 108 -14.89 4.76 3.08
C ASN A 108 -15.11 5.57 4.36
N MET A 109 -14.09 6.31 4.77
CA MET A 109 -14.16 7.27 5.86
C MET A 109 -13.22 8.43 5.55
N GLU A 110 -13.75 9.64 5.47
CA GLU A 110 -12.93 10.84 5.30
C GLU A 110 -12.00 11.02 6.50
N LEU A 111 -10.81 11.53 6.26
CA LEU A 111 -9.84 11.79 7.31
C LEU A 111 -10.42 12.78 8.32
N GLN A 112 -10.46 12.39 9.58
CA GLN A 112 -11.10 13.15 10.63
C GLN A 112 -10.54 12.79 12.00
N ALA A 113 -10.73 13.68 12.97
CA ALA A 113 -10.43 13.37 14.36
C ALA A 113 -11.45 12.38 14.93
N VAL A 114 -10.96 11.42 15.67
CA VAL A 114 -11.74 10.42 16.41
C VAL A 114 -11.17 10.35 17.84
N PRO A 115 -11.85 9.67 18.80
CA PRO A 115 -11.36 9.65 20.19
C PRO A 115 -9.92 9.17 20.37
N TRP A 116 -9.45 8.26 19.52
CA TRP A 116 -8.09 7.69 19.63
C TRP A 116 -7.06 8.31 18.68
N SER A 117 -7.47 9.19 17.77
CA SER A 117 -6.55 9.75 16.78
C SER A 117 -7.01 11.13 16.33
N PRO A 118 -6.08 12.09 16.18
CA PRO A 118 -6.42 13.38 15.59
C PRO A 118 -6.62 13.31 14.06
N ALA A 119 -6.21 12.22 13.42
CA ALA A 119 -6.39 11.99 11.98
C ALA A 119 -6.53 10.50 11.69
N TYR A 120 -7.76 10.08 11.44
CA TYR A 120 -8.15 8.71 11.11
C TYR A 120 -9.00 8.71 9.85
N GLY A 121 -8.78 7.76 8.96
CA GLY A 121 -9.52 7.63 7.72
C GLY A 121 -9.37 6.26 7.09
N ASN A 122 -10.14 6.02 6.02
CA ASN A 122 -10.14 4.75 5.30
C ASN A 122 -10.49 4.99 3.84
N VAL A 123 -9.63 4.51 2.93
CA VAL A 123 -9.75 4.71 1.49
C VAL A 123 -9.47 3.40 0.76
N THR A 124 -10.28 3.09 -0.23
CA THR A 124 -9.95 2.07 -1.23
C THR A 124 -9.38 2.78 -2.45
N ASP A 125 -8.09 2.58 -2.72
CA ASP A 125 -7.38 3.31 -3.76
C ASP A 125 -7.79 2.91 -5.19
N LYS A 126 -7.23 3.57 -6.19
CA LYS A 126 -7.53 3.30 -7.59
C LYS A 126 -7.21 1.88 -8.06
N PHE A 127 -6.35 1.15 -7.33
CA PHE A 127 -5.98 -0.25 -7.63
C PHE A 127 -6.78 -1.26 -6.81
N GLY A 128 -7.68 -0.79 -5.94
CA GLY A 128 -8.54 -1.64 -5.11
C GLY A 128 -7.93 -2.03 -3.76
N ILE A 129 -6.80 -1.46 -3.38
CA ILE A 129 -6.19 -1.69 -2.07
C ILE A 129 -6.84 -0.75 -1.06
N THR A 130 -7.25 -1.30 0.08
CA THR A 130 -7.86 -0.52 1.16
C THR A 130 -6.82 -0.15 2.22
N TRP A 131 -6.72 1.13 2.49
CA TRP A 131 -5.79 1.75 3.42
C TRP A 131 -6.53 2.35 4.59
N GLN A 132 -6.00 2.14 5.79
CA GLN A 132 -6.40 2.87 6.98
C GLN A 132 -5.30 3.86 7.35
N PHE A 133 -5.70 5.06 7.75
CA PHE A 133 -4.79 6.10 8.21
C PHE A 133 -5.05 6.30 9.69
N ASN A 134 -4.00 6.26 10.49
CA ASN A 134 -4.12 6.44 11.94
C ASN A 134 -2.90 7.19 12.47
N ALA A 135 -3.11 8.44 12.87
CA ALA A 135 -2.08 9.19 13.57
C ALA A 135 -2.11 8.79 15.06
N GLU A 136 -1.07 8.11 15.51
CA GLU A 136 -0.84 7.78 16.91
C GLU A 136 0.06 8.85 17.53
N VAL A 137 -0.58 9.90 18.09
CA VAL A 137 0.14 11.04 18.63
C VAL A 137 0.28 10.87 20.15
N GLU A 138 1.50 11.06 20.66
CA GLU A 138 1.80 10.92 22.08
C GLU A 138 0.84 11.77 22.93
N GLY A 139 0.21 11.13 23.90
CA GLY A 139 -0.74 11.77 24.82
C GLY A 139 -2.15 11.93 24.28
N TYR A 140 -2.39 11.66 23.01
CA TYR A 140 -3.73 11.70 22.39
C TYR A 140 -4.35 10.31 22.40
N GLY A 141 -5.47 10.14 23.08
CA GLY A 141 -6.20 8.87 23.07
C GLY A 141 -5.41 7.70 23.66
N ALA A 142 -4.50 7.95 24.60
CA ALA A 142 -3.60 6.94 25.16
C ALA A 142 -4.33 5.72 25.75
N GLU A 143 -5.55 5.89 26.23
CA GLU A 143 -6.39 4.81 26.79
C GLU A 143 -6.83 3.77 25.75
N TYR A 144 -6.69 4.05 24.47
CA TYR A 144 -7.08 3.13 23.39
C TYR A 144 -5.94 2.26 22.85
N TYR A 145 -4.72 2.52 23.28
CA TYR A 145 -3.53 1.78 22.81
C TYR A 145 -2.95 0.91 23.92
N ALA A 146 -2.39 -0.23 23.50
CA ALA A 146 -1.63 -1.07 24.42
C ALA A 146 -0.35 -0.33 24.85
N GLU A 147 0.04 -0.49 26.12
CA GLU A 147 1.30 0.05 26.59
C GLU A 147 2.46 -0.65 25.87
N GLU A 148 3.40 0.14 25.36
CA GLU A 148 4.65 -0.39 24.82
C GLU A 148 5.52 -0.87 26.00
N ASN A 149 5.88 -2.14 25.97
CA ASN A 149 6.77 -2.73 26.98
C ASN A 149 8.23 -2.60 26.55
#